data_b404cea763306ec88f59947eb4201634
#
_entry.id   b404cea763306ec88f59947eb4201634
#
_cell.length_a   1.000
_cell.length_b   1.000
_cell.length_c   1.000
_cell.angle_alpha   90.00
_cell.angle_beta   90.00
_cell.angle_gamma   90.00
#
_symmetry.space_group_name_H-M   'P 1'
#
loop_
_entity.id
_entity.type
_entity.pdbx_description
1 polymer ?
#
loop_
_entity_poly.entity_id
_entity_poly.type
_entity_poly.pdbx_seq_one_letter_code
_entity_poly.pdbx_strand_id
1 'polypeptide(L)' 'MVLDAYLKCADQLVADGNKIKALGIYKELQKEGMPKPIRTAALTGMINATKK' A
#
# COMPACT_ATOMS: atom_id res chain seq x y z
N MET A 1 11.65 -8.63 -5.46
CA MET A 1 10.88 -9.26 -4.38
C MET A 1 9.39 -9.04 -4.55
N VAL A 2 8.64 -9.98 -4.04
CA VAL A 2 7.19 -9.96 -4.18
C VAL A 2 6.56 -8.71 -3.53
N LEU A 3 7.17 -8.22 -2.44
CA LEU A 3 6.64 -7.07 -1.74
C LEU A 3 6.66 -5.80 -2.58
N ASP A 4 7.70 -5.62 -3.39
CA ASP A 4 7.77 -4.46 -4.29
C ASP A 4 6.65 -4.49 -5.32
N ALA A 5 6.39 -5.66 -5.87
CA ALA A 5 5.32 -5.82 -6.85
C ALA A 5 3.96 -5.53 -6.20
N TYR A 6 3.80 -5.95 -4.97
CA TYR A 6 2.58 -5.73 -4.21
C TYR A 6 2.33 -4.23 -3.99
N LEU A 7 3.39 -3.51 -3.60
CA LEU A 7 3.29 -2.07 -3.44
C LEU A 7 2.93 -1.38 -4.73
N LYS A 8 3.53 -1.81 -5.84
CA LYS A 8 3.23 -1.24 -7.14
C LYS A 8 1.78 -1.48 -7.53
N CYS A 9 1.26 -2.66 -7.25
CA CYS A 9 -0.14 -2.97 -7.51
C CYS A 9 -1.05 -2.03 -6.73
N ALA A 10 -0.74 -1.79 -5.46
CA ALA A 10 -1.53 -0.90 -4.64
C ALA A 10 -1.48 0.52 -5.18
N ASP A 11 -0.29 1.00 -5.56
CA ASP A 11 -0.15 2.33 -6.14
C ASP A 11 -0.95 2.46 -7.41
N GLN A 12 -0.95 1.43 -8.25
CA GLN A 12 -1.71 1.43 -9.49
C GLN A 12 -3.21 1.49 -9.21
N LEU A 13 -3.66 0.78 -8.19
CA LEU A 13 -5.07 0.80 -7.81
C LEU A 13 -5.49 2.21 -7.36
N VAL A 14 -4.63 2.90 -6.64
CA VAL A 14 -4.90 4.28 -6.25
C VAL A 14 -5.03 5.16 -7.49
N ALA A 15 -4.11 5.00 -8.43
CA ALA A 15 -4.13 5.77 -9.66
C ALA A 15 -5.40 5.51 -10.47
N ASP A 16 -5.92 4.28 -10.40
CA ASP A 16 -7.13 3.89 -11.13
C ASP A 16 -8.41 4.27 -10.38
N GLY A 17 -8.29 4.81 -9.19
CA GLY A 17 -9.46 5.19 -8.40
C GLY A 17 -9.98 4.08 -7.51
N ASN A 18 -9.31 2.94 -7.44
CA ASN A 18 -9.71 1.80 -6.61
C ASN A 18 -9.10 1.90 -5.22
N LYS A 19 -9.43 2.98 -4.52
CA LYS A 19 -8.81 3.27 -3.22
C LYS A 19 -9.09 2.21 -2.18
N ILE A 20 -10.30 1.66 -2.17
CA ILE A 20 -10.67 0.66 -1.17
C ILE A 20 -9.81 -0.57 -1.30
N LYS A 21 -9.59 -1.04 -2.53
CA LYS A 21 -8.74 -2.20 -2.77
C LYS A 21 -7.29 -1.89 -2.40
N ALA A 22 -6.82 -0.70 -2.76
CA ALA A 22 -5.46 -0.29 -2.42
C ALA A 22 -5.26 -0.25 -0.91
N LEU A 23 -6.23 0.28 -0.19
CA LEU A 23 -6.13 0.33 1.27
C LEU A 23 -6.06 -1.07 1.88
N GLY A 24 -6.80 -2.02 1.31
CA GLY A 24 -6.72 -3.40 1.75
C GLY A 24 -5.32 -3.97 1.61
N ILE A 25 -4.67 -3.70 0.47
CA ILE A 25 -3.30 -4.15 0.24
C ILE A 25 -2.35 -3.49 1.22
N TYR A 26 -2.47 -2.18 1.41
CA TYR A 26 -1.59 -1.46 2.33
C TYR A 26 -1.75 -1.97 3.76
N LYS A 27 -2.95 -2.31 4.17
CA LYS A 27 -3.18 -2.88 5.50
C LYS A 27 -2.45 -4.21 5.65
N GLU A 28 -2.51 -5.04 4.62
CA GLU A 28 -1.80 -6.32 4.65
C GLU A 28 -0.30 -6.10 4.81
N LEU A 29 0.22 -5.07 4.18
CA LEU A 29 1.65 -4.77 4.24
C LEU A 29 2.07 -4.17 5.58
N GLN A 30 1.13 -3.83 6.44
CA GLN A 30 1.43 -3.30 7.77
C GLN A 30 1.31 -4.34 8.87
N LYS A 31 1.16 -5.60 8.52
CA LYS A 31 1.08 -6.66 9.51
C LYS A 31 2.38 -6.82 10.26
N GLU A 32 2.28 -7.41 11.45
CA GLU A 32 3.47 -7.74 12.23
C GLU A 32 4.39 -8.65 11.42
N GLY A 33 5.68 -8.44 11.58
CA GLY A 33 6.67 -9.21 10.85
C GLY A 33 7.11 -8.59 9.54
N MET A 34 6.43 -7.57 9.07
CA MET A 34 6.85 -6.88 7.86
C MET A 34 8.05 -5.98 8.14
N PRO A 35 9.01 -5.90 7.20
CA PRO A 35 10.14 -4.99 7.36
C PRO A 35 9.69 -3.54 7.48
N LYS A 36 10.45 -2.74 8.24
CA LYS A 36 10.12 -1.33 8.41
C LYS A 36 9.98 -0.57 7.10
N PRO A 37 10.89 -0.73 6.12
CA PRO A 37 10.75 -0.01 4.84
C PRO A 37 9.41 -0.29 4.16
N ILE A 38 8.95 -1.52 4.22
CA ILE A 38 7.68 -1.91 3.61
C ILE A 38 6.52 -1.28 4.37
N ARG A 39 6.59 -1.29 5.70
CA ARG A 39 5.53 -0.70 6.52
C ARG A 39 5.43 0.81 6.29
N THR A 40 6.58 1.47 6.21
CA THR A 40 6.62 2.91 5.96
C THR A 40 6.04 3.24 4.58
N ALA A 41 6.43 2.46 3.57
CA ALA A 41 5.91 2.66 2.22
C ALA A 41 4.39 2.47 2.18
N ALA A 42 3.91 1.45 2.88
CA ALA A 42 2.47 1.19 2.93
C ALA A 42 1.74 2.32 3.63
N LEU A 43 2.30 2.84 4.72
CA LEU A 43 1.69 3.94 5.43
C LEU A 43 1.60 5.19 4.54
N THR A 44 2.68 5.49 3.85
CA THR A 44 2.69 6.61 2.92
C THR A 44 1.64 6.43 1.83
N GLY A 45 1.52 5.21 1.31
CA GLY A 45 0.51 4.90 0.31
C GLY A 45 -0.90 5.10 0.83
N MET A 46 -1.15 4.70 2.08
CA MET A 46 -2.47 4.89 2.69
C MET A 46 -2.81 6.37 2.81
N ILE A 47 -1.85 7.18 3.23
CA ILE A 47 -2.06 8.61 3.32
C ILE A 47 -2.40 9.19 1.97
N ASN A 48 -1.65 8.80 0.94
CA ASN A 48 -1.91 9.27 -0.42
C ASN A 48 -3.27 8.82 -0.93
N ALA A 49 -3.68 7.61 -0.58
CA ALA A 49 -4.97 7.08 -1.02
C ALA A 49 -6.14 7.83 -0.38
N THR A 50 -5.97 8.30 0.85
CA THR A 50 -7.02 9.02 1.56
C THR A 50 -6.95 10.52 1.33
N LYS A 51 -5.85 11.01 0.80
CA LYS A 51 -5.67 12.43 0.52
C LYS A 51 -6.41 12.80 -0.76
N LYS A 52 -7.04 13.92 -0.73
CA LYS A 52 -7.75 14.40 -1.92
C LYS A 52 -6.88 15.22 -2.84
#